data_275b4a025d1c466a44462ba9626c40ab
#
_entry.id   275b4a025d1c466a44462ba9626c40ab
#
_cell.length_a   1.000
_cell.length_b   1.000
_cell.length_c   1.000
_cell.angle_alpha   90.00
_cell.angle_beta   90.00
_cell.angle_gamma   90.00
#
_symmetry.space_group_name_H-M   'P 1'
#
loop_
_entity.id
_entity.type
_entity.pdbx_description
1 polymer ?
#
loop_
_entity_poly.entity_id
_entity_poly.type
_entity_poly.pdbx_seq_one_letter_code
_entity_poly.pdbx_strand_id
1 'polypeptide(L)'
;MKNFYLFFLITFFSISLGAQEKSNNVAYEDTNVRFTVISDGTIRMEYAPDGKFINQHSFLAVERNYPAVKFKLKKGAWIELSTSKMKLHYKKNSGAFTAENLQISSMKGLTPAFVWKPGMKQQYNLKGTTRTLD
;
A
#
# COMPACT_ATOMS: atom_id res chain seq x y z
N MET A 1 -44.14 -35.18 -43.06
CA MET A 1 -43.00 -34.24 -42.94
C MET A 1 -42.92 -33.82 -41.48
N LYS A 2 -41.96 -34.33 -40.74
CA LYS A 2 -41.78 -34.03 -39.30
C LYS A 2 -40.66 -33.00 -39.16
N ASN A 3 -41.01 -31.81 -38.73
CA ASN A 3 -40.03 -30.75 -38.45
C ASN A 3 -39.35 -31.03 -37.12
N PHE A 4 -38.04 -31.29 -37.16
CA PHE A 4 -37.20 -31.53 -36.01
C PHE A 4 -36.55 -30.17 -35.62
N TYR A 5 -37.09 -29.52 -34.60
CA TYR A 5 -36.48 -28.31 -34.03
C TYR A 5 -35.37 -28.71 -33.07
N LEU A 6 -34.13 -28.53 -33.50
CA LEU A 6 -32.94 -28.70 -32.66
C LEU A 6 -32.78 -27.48 -31.74
N PHE A 7 -33.15 -27.65 -30.47
CA PHE A 7 -32.98 -26.61 -29.45
C PHE A 7 -31.52 -26.60 -28.99
N PHE A 8 -30.72 -25.60 -29.45
CA PHE A 8 -29.33 -25.42 -29.04
C PHE A 8 -29.33 -24.68 -27.71
N LEU A 9 -29.17 -25.42 -26.59
CA LEU A 9 -29.06 -24.87 -25.25
C LEU A 9 -27.63 -24.31 -25.07
N ILE A 10 -27.44 -22.99 -25.27
CA ILE A 10 -26.19 -22.30 -24.98
C ILE A 10 -26.14 -22.01 -23.47
N THR A 11 -25.43 -22.83 -22.71
CA THR A 11 -25.10 -22.55 -21.32
C THR A 11 -24.07 -21.46 -21.28
N PHE A 12 -24.48 -20.24 -20.93
CA PHE A 12 -23.58 -19.13 -20.59
C PHE A 12 -22.89 -19.46 -19.26
N PHE A 13 -21.65 -19.90 -19.34
CA PHE A 13 -20.79 -20.04 -18.19
C PHE A 13 -20.28 -18.63 -17.81
N SER A 14 -20.98 -17.99 -16.87
CA SER A 14 -20.58 -16.70 -16.33
C SER A 14 -19.30 -16.87 -15.49
N ILE A 15 -18.14 -16.63 -16.09
CA ILE A 15 -16.89 -16.50 -15.35
C ILE A 15 -17.00 -15.18 -14.60
N SER A 16 -17.35 -15.24 -13.32
CA SER A 16 -17.19 -14.11 -12.41
C SER A 16 -15.70 -13.84 -12.24
N LEU A 17 -15.13 -12.96 -13.07
CA LEU A 17 -13.87 -12.31 -12.72
C LEU A 17 -14.17 -11.50 -11.46
N GLY A 18 -13.73 -12.01 -10.32
CA GLY A 18 -13.71 -11.25 -9.08
C GLY A 18 -12.86 -10.00 -9.31
N ALA A 19 -13.49 -8.88 -9.59
CA ALA A 19 -12.84 -7.60 -9.55
C ALA A 19 -12.37 -7.41 -8.10
N GLN A 20 -11.06 -7.52 -7.89
CA GLN A 20 -10.45 -7.28 -6.59
C GLN A 20 -10.67 -5.81 -6.26
N GLU A 21 -11.53 -5.52 -5.28
CA GLU A 21 -11.81 -4.15 -4.86
C GLU A 21 -10.49 -3.47 -4.47
N LYS A 22 -10.14 -2.45 -5.25
CA LYS A 22 -9.00 -1.59 -4.94
C LYS A 22 -9.35 -0.83 -3.67
N SER A 23 -8.63 -1.08 -2.57
CA SER A 23 -8.82 -0.33 -1.33
C SER A 23 -8.85 1.18 -1.61
N ASN A 24 -9.90 1.86 -1.17
CA ASN A 24 -10.09 3.31 -1.37
C ASN A 24 -8.95 4.17 -0.79
N ASN A 25 -8.05 3.57 0.00
CA ASN A 25 -6.93 4.22 0.68
C ASN A 25 -5.60 4.09 -0.05
N VAL A 26 -5.56 3.48 -1.27
CA VAL A 26 -4.36 3.51 -2.11
C VAL A 26 -4.17 4.92 -2.65
N ALA A 27 -3.23 5.64 -2.04
CA ALA A 27 -2.94 7.02 -2.39
C ALA A 27 -2.11 7.15 -3.67
N TYR A 28 -1.15 6.25 -3.86
CA TYR A 28 -0.27 6.23 -5.03
C TYR A 28 0.10 4.81 -5.40
N GLU A 29 0.10 4.52 -6.68
CA GLU A 29 0.55 3.25 -7.24
C GLU A 29 1.15 3.50 -8.63
N ASP A 30 2.32 2.94 -8.86
CA ASP A 30 2.96 2.82 -10.16
C ASP A 30 3.34 1.35 -10.43
N THR A 31 4.24 1.10 -11.39
CA THR A 31 4.63 -0.27 -11.77
C THR A 31 5.19 -1.07 -10.59
N ASN A 32 5.98 -0.45 -9.72
CA ASN A 32 6.77 -1.15 -8.71
C ASN A 32 6.53 -0.64 -7.28
N VAL A 33 5.87 0.50 -7.11
CA VAL A 33 5.70 1.13 -5.80
C VAL A 33 4.24 1.43 -5.53
N ARG A 34 3.81 1.12 -4.29
CA ARG A 34 2.47 1.44 -3.82
C ARG A 34 2.50 2.04 -2.42
N PHE A 35 1.76 3.13 -2.24
CA PHE A 35 1.53 3.75 -0.94
C PHE A 35 0.06 3.70 -0.59
N THR A 36 -0.25 3.09 0.56
CA THR A 36 -1.62 2.99 1.08
C THR A 36 -1.68 3.73 2.42
N VAL A 37 -2.64 4.65 2.56
CA VAL A 37 -2.86 5.37 3.81
C VAL A 37 -3.80 4.55 4.69
N ILE A 38 -3.26 3.95 5.76
CA ILE A 38 -4.03 3.13 6.70
C ILE A 38 -4.72 4.00 7.76
N SER A 39 -3.99 4.99 8.25
CA SER A 39 -4.51 6.03 9.15
C SER A 39 -3.72 7.32 8.93
N ASP A 40 -4.08 8.39 9.61
CA ASP A 40 -3.34 9.65 9.54
C ASP A 40 -1.90 9.55 10.09
N GLY A 41 -1.61 8.54 10.92
CA GLY A 41 -0.29 8.21 11.45
C GLY A 41 0.36 6.97 10.84
N THR A 42 -0.24 6.33 9.82
CA THR A 42 0.27 5.08 9.28
C THR A 42 0.16 5.05 7.75
N ILE A 43 1.28 4.91 7.08
CA ILE A 43 1.36 4.72 5.63
C ILE A 43 2.06 3.39 5.37
N ARG A 44 1.39 2.48 4.66
CA ARG A 44 1.98 1.26 4.15
C ARG A 44 2.73 1.58 2.86
N MET A 45 3.99 1.16 2.80
CA MET A 45 4.85 1.32 1.64
C MET A 45 5.23 -0.05 1.11
N GLU A 46 5.02 -0.27 -0.17
CA GLU A 46 5.28 -1.55 -0.83
C GLU A 46 6.16 -1.32 -2.05
N TYR A 47 7.16 -2.16 -2.20
CA TYR A 47 7.99 -2.26 -3.38
C TYR A 47 7.90 -3.68 -3.93
N ALA A 48 7.45 -3.81 -5.16
CA ALA A 48 7.32 -5.08 -5.89
C ALA A 48 8.20 -5.03 -7.16
N PRO A 49 9.37 -5.69 -7.18
CA PRO A 49 10.28 -5.67 -8.34
C PRO A 49 9.63 -6.19 -9.63
N ASP A 50 8.70 -7.13 -9.49
CA ASP A 50 7.94 -7.75 -10.58
C ASP A 50 6.61 -7.03 -10.88
N GLY A 51 6.32 -5.93 -10.21
CA GLY A 51 5.08 -5.18 -10.33
C GLY A 51 3.84 -5.88 -9.76
N LYS A 52 4.01 -6.97 -8.99
CA LYS A 52 2.91 -7.73 -8.43
C LYS A 52 2.73 -7.44 -6.95
N PHE A 53 1.76 -6.61 -6.63
CA PHE A 53 1.40 -6.32 -5.24
C PHE A 53 0.51 -7.40 -4.66
N ILE A 54 0.87 -7.89 -3.47
CA ILE A 54 0.11 -8.93 -2.75
C ILE A 54 -1.03 -8.26 -1.97
N ASN A 55 -2.27 -8.55 -2.39
CA ASN A 55 -3.47 -8.03 -1.73
C ASN A 55 -4.15 -9.04 -0.80
N GLN A 56 -3.61 -10.26 -0.71
CA GLN A 56 -4.15 -11.30 0.15
C GLN A 56 -3.98 -10.96 1.63
N HIS A 57 -4.90 -11.47 2.45
CA HIS A 57 -4.77 -11.41 3.89
C HIS A 57 -3.47 -12.09 4.34
N SER A 58 -2.83 -11.53 5.36
CA SER A 58 -1.64 -12.11 5.96
C SER A 58 -1.81 -12.16 7.47
N PHE A 59 -0.99 -12.93 8.16
CA PHE A 59 -1.02 -13.02 9.62
C PHE A 59 -0.94 -11.64 10.32
N LEU A 60 -0.20 -10.69 9.73
CA LEU A 60 -0.04 -9.34 10.27
C LEU A 60 -1.05 -8.32 9.68
N ALA A 61 -1.82 -8.70 8.68
CA ALA A 61 -2.80 -7.84 8.03
C ALA A 61 -4.04 -8.67 7.66
N VAL A 62 -4.75 -9.13 8.67
CA VAL A 62 -5.96 -9.94 8.55
C VAL A 62 -7.10 -9.12 7.95
N GLU A 63 -7.28 -7.88 8.42
CA GLU A 63 -8.27 -6.94 7.89
C GLU A 63 -7.56 -5.90 7.02
N ARG A 64 -8.00 -5.74 5.78
CA ARG A 64 -7.46 -4.76 4.82
C ARG A 64 -8.49 -3.72 4.38
N ASN A 65 -9.67 -3.77 4.96
CA ASN A 65 -10.70 -2.78 4.73
C ASN A 65 -10.52 -1.63 5.72
N TYR A 66 -9.67 -0.67 5.37
CA TYR A 66 -9.35 0.47 6.25
C TYR A 66 -10.40 1.58 6.11
N PRO A 67 -10.73 2.29 7.20
CA PRO A 67 -11.56 3.49 7.12
C PRO A 67 -10.99 4.52 6.16
N ALA A 68 -11.85 5.31 5.52
CA ALA A 68 -11.40 6.38 4.64
C ALA A 68 -10.60 7.43 5.42
N VAL A 69 -9.41 7.76 4.94
CA VAL A 69 -8.50 8.74 5.55
C VAL A 69 -8.30 9.91 4.59
N LYS A 70 -8.36 11.13 5.10
CA LYS A 70 -8.08 12.33 4.30
C LYS A 70 -6.56 12.47 4.09
N PHE A 71 -6.14 12.57 2.85
CA PHE A 71 -4.75 12.84 2.49
C PHE A 71 -4.66 13.82 1.31
N LYS A 72 -3.49 14.40 1.13
CA LYS A 72 -3.13 15.23 -0.04
C LYS A 72 -2.01 14.54 -0.79
N LEU A 73 -2.15 14.45 -2.11
CA LEU A 73 -1.16 13.86 -2.99
C LEU A 73 -0.73 14.89 -4.04
N LYS A 74 0.58 15.12 -4.15
CA LYS A 74 1.19 15.87 -5.25
C LYS A 74 2.06 14.92 -6.05
N LYS A 75 1.91 14.94 -7.39
CA LYS A 75 2.65 14.10 -8.32
C LYS A 75 3.55 14.98 -9.19
N GLY A 76 4.85 14.76 -9.11
CA GLY A 76 5.86 15.44 -9.90
C GLY A 76 7.09 14.53 -10.05
N ALA A 77 8.28 15.09 -10.11
CA ALA A 77 9.54 14.34 -9.99
C ALA A 77 9.64 13.65 -8.62
N TRP A 78 9.01 14.25 -7.63
CA TRP A 78 8.80 13.68 -6.31
C TRP A 78 7.30 13.46 -6.07
N ILE A 79 6.97 12.34 -5.47
CA ILE A 79 5.64 12.05 -4.94
C ILE A 79 5.61 12.59 -3.50
N GLU A 80 4.73 13.54 -3.25
CA GLU A 80 4.46 14.05 -1.90
C GLU A 80 3.10 13.58 -1.43
N LEU A 81 3.06 12.72 -0.44
CA LEU A 81 1.85 12.25 0.22
C LEU A 81 1.80 12.80 1.64
N SER A 82 0.74 13.51 1.98
CA SER A 82 0.59 14.13 3.30
C SER A 82 -0.75 13.77 3.93
N THR A 83 -0.71 13.34 5.17
CA THR A 83 -1.86 13.21 6.06
C THR A 83 -1.91 14.39 7.04
N SER A 84 -2.76 14.33 8.08
CA SER A 84 -2.74 15.32 9.16
C SER A 84 -1.49 15.20 10.06
N LYS A 85 -0.83 14.02 10.11
CA LYS A 85 0.27 13.74 11.04
C LYS A 85 1.62 13.59 10.37
N MET A 86 1.69 13.14 9.13
CA MET A 86 2.97 12.82 8.48
C MET A 86 3.01 13.21 7.01
N LYS A 87 4.23 13.35 6.50
CA LYS A 87 4.53 13.64 5.11
C LYS A 87 5.53 12.63 4.59
N LEU A 88 5.21 11.99 3.47
CA LEU A 88 6.09 11.09 2.74
C LEU A 88 6.57 11.80 1.47
N HIS A 89 7.85 11.72 1.21
CA HIS A 89 8.53 12.17 -0.01
C HIS A 89 9.22 10.98 -0.65
N TYR A 90 8.85 10.66 -1.89
CA TYR A 90 9.47 9.59 -2.67
C TYR A 90 9.85 10.10 -4.06
N LYS A 91 11.07 9.84 -4.49
CA LYS A 91 11.53 10.15 -5.85
C LYS A 91 10.88 9.17 -6.84
N LYS A 92 10.03 9.67 -7.72
CA LYS A 92 9.30 8.85 -8.69
C LYS A 92 10.24 8.04 -9.57
N ASN A 93 9.88 6.78 -9.86
CA ASN A 93 10.64 5.87 -10.71
C ASN A 93 12.07 5.57 -10.24
N SER A 94 12.36 5.67 -8.94
CA SER A 94 13.68 5.42 -8.38
C SER A 94 13.89 4.01 -7.82
N GLY A 95 12.90 3.12 -7.97
CA GLY A 95 13.00 1.71 -7.56
C GLY A 95 12.84 1.50 -6.07
N ALA A 96 13.61 0.55 -5.52
CA ALA A 96 13.56 0.19 -4.09
C ALA A 96 13.84 1.39 -3.18
N PHE A 97 13.28 1.35 -1.95
CA PHE A 97 13.39 2.45 -1.01
C PHE A 97 14.78 2.56 -0.39
N THR A 98 15.41 3.72 -0.54
CA THR A 98 16.71 4.07 0.01
C THR A 98 16.67 5.42 0.74
N ALA A 99 17.72 5.75 1.49
CA ALA A 99 17.82 7.03 2.21
C ALA A 99 17.83 8.26 1.28
N GLU A 100 18.19 8.06 0.00
CA GLU A 100 18.28 9.11 -1.02
C GLU A 100 16.96 9.36 -1.72
N ASN A 101 16.08 8.32 -1.79
CA ASN A 101 14.86 8.41 -2.57
C ASN A 101 13.57 8.41 -1.75
N LEU A 102 13.65 8.13 -0.44
CA LEU A 102 12.48 8.10 0.45
C LEU A 102 12.76 8.79 1.77
N GLN A 103 11.85 9.65 2.18
CA GLN A 103 11.84 10.28 3.49
C GLN A 103 10.42 10.38 4.03
N ILE A 104 10.27 10.13 5.32
CA ILE A 104 9.04 10.39 6.06
C ILE A 104 9.33 11.37 7.19
N SER A 105 8.47 12.34 7.39
CA SER A 105 8.57 13.31 8.49
C SER A 105 7.22 13.54 9.15
N SER A 106 7.24 13.97 10.41
CA SER A 106 6.06 14.51 11.07
C SER A 106 5.62 15.80 10.38
N MET A 107 4.33 16.11 10.46
CA MET A 107 3.83 17.43 10.08
C MET A 107 4.35 18.49 11.06
N LYS A 108 4.55 19.72 10.55
CA LYS A 108 4.99 20.86 11.38
C LYS A 108 4.03 21.08 12.55
N GLY A 109 4.58 21.25 13.75
CA GLY A 109 3.84 21.49 14.98
C GLY A 109 3.42 20.22 15.74
N LEU A 110 3.72 19.03 15.24
CA LEU A 110 3.51 17.78 15.99
C LEU A 110 4.73 17.48 16.89
N THR A 111 4.45 16.95 18.07
CA THR A 111 5.46 16.54 19.06
C THR A 111 5.25 15.05 19.38
N PRO A 112 6.33 14.22 19.35
CA PRO A 112 7.69 14.60 18.94
C PRO A 112 7.82 14.79 17.42
N ALA A 113 8.63 15.75 17.01
CA ALA A 113 8.99 15.88 15.60
C ALA A 113 9.98 14.77 15.21
N PHE A 114 9.78 14.17 14.05
CA PHE A 114 10.69 13.15 13.54
C PHE A 114 10.95 13.32 12.04
N VAL A 115 12.10 12.81 11.63
CA VAL A 115 12.44 12.53 10.23
C VAL A 115 13.00 11.13 10.18
N TRP A 116 12.46 10.31 9.28
CA TRP A 116 12.90 8.94 9.10
C TRP A 116 13.26 8.69 7.63
N LYS A 117 14.31 7.90 7.42
CA LYS A 117 14.76 7.42 6.11
C LYS A 117 15.10 5.93 6.19
N PRO A 118 14.97 5.15 5.09
CA PRO A 118 15.43 3.76 5.07
C PRO A 118 16.89 3.64 5.52
N GLY A 119 17.19 2.60 6.32
CA GLY A 119 18.54 2.36 6.84
C GLY A 119 18.99 3.26 7.99
N MET A 120 18.15 4.19 8.45
CA MET A 120 18.47 5.07 9.57
C MET A 120 18.63 4.26 10.87
N LYS A 121 19.77 4.40 11.55
CA LYS A 121 20.02 3.76 12.84
C LYS A 121 19.16 4.43 13.93
N GLN A 122 18.43 3.63 14.69
CA GLN A 122 17.69 4.12 15.85
C GLN A 122 18.59 4.10 17.08
N GLN A 123 18.67 5.23 17.79
CA GLN A 123 19.50 5.39 18.98
C GLN A 123 19.06 4.45 20.13
N TYR A 124 17.77 4.14 20.21
CA TYR A 124 17.19 3.30 21.26
C TYR A 124 16.66 1.97 20.72
N ASN A 125 17.37 1.39 19.76
CA ASN A 125 17.00 0.10 19.21
C ASN A 125 17.28 -1.01 20.22
N LEU A 126 16.24 -1.60 20.80
CA LEU A 126 16.33 -2.70 21.76
C LEU A 126 16.72 -4.04 21.11
N LYS A 127 16.98 -4.06 19.79
CA LYS A 127 17.41 -5.25 19.00
C LYS A 127 16.47 -6.45 19.14
N GLY A 128 15.25 -6.21 19.48
CA GLY A 128 14.25 -7.24 19.81
C GLY A 128 14.42 -7.77 21.24
N THR A 129 13.35 -8.28 21.79
CA THR A 129 13.37 -9.05 23.03
C THR A 129 13.32 -10.52 22.66
N THR A 130 14.34 -11.30 23.02
CA THR A 130 14.28 -12.75 22.98
C THR A 130 13.36 -13.18 24.12
N ARG A 131 12.18 -13.67 23.78
CA ARG A 131 11.33 -14.32 24.77
C ARG A 131 11.83 -15.76 24.89
N THR A 132 12.55 -16.08 25.96
CA THR A 132 12.74 -17.45 26.38
C THR A 132 11.40 -17.93 26.95
N LEU A 133 10.77 -18.85 26.27
CA LEU A 133 9.68 -19.64 26.85
C LEU A 133 10.36 -20.71 27.70
N ASP A 134 10.43 -20.48 29.00
CA ASP A 134 10.78 -21.51 29.99
C ASP A 134 9.59 -22.44 30.16
#